data_690ed338152d520e2600938cd0e8192f
#
_entry.id   690ed338152d520e2600938cd0e8192f
#
_cell.length_a   1.000
_cell.length_b   1.000
_cell.length_c   1.000
_cell.angle_alpha   90.00
_cell.angle_beta   90.00
_cell.angle_gamma   90.00
#
_symmetry.space_group_name_H-M   'P 1'
#
loop_
_entity.id
_entity.type
_entity.pdbx_description
1 polymer ?
#
loop_
_entity_poly.entity_id
_entity_poly.type
_entity_poly.pdbx_seq_one_letter_code
_entity_poly.pdbx_strand_id
1 'polypeptide(L)'
;MKLSVFSDRAYLPDGGKHVTLLYPFWGKNPEDPGDPSTGRYDRYLQAGHRFFDMSALERSDIAVFPADWSHVMGDARLVKHAEAFFDNARAHGKPVVVFFWNDSDADIPYDDTVVFRTSLYRSRQRQREFAMPSWSEDFVERYLGGELAVRSKRERPIVGFCGYAPASAAPPKQWRARLKRAVRGGVKRFLNQLDLRPVDGAIRTTAMHALDACGHIDTNFVVREAFLGGAWHPSGEVDVGKMHVVRREYV
;
A
#
# COMPACT_ATOMS: atom_id res chain seq x y z
N MET A 1 -16.63 8.12 21.86
CA MET A 1 -15.31 8.10 22.57
C MET A 1 -14.27 8.52 21.53
N LYS A 2 -13.43 9.49 21.85
CA LYS A 2 -12.28 9.85 21.03
C LYS A 2 -11.04 9.20 21.58
N LEU A 3 -10.11 8.81 20.70
CA LEU A 3 -8.82 8.28 21.08
C LEU A 3 -7.82 9.43 21.22
N SER A 4 -7.12 9.49 22.34
CA SER A 4 -6.10 10.50 22.62
C SER A 4 -4.74 10.04 22.08
N VAL A 5 -4.13 10.84 21.22
CA VAL A 5 -2.93 10.48 20.45
C VAL A 5 -1.77 11.39 20.85
N PHE A 6 -0.61 10.79 21.10
CA PHE A 6 0.66 11.49 21.12
C PHE A 6 1.41 11.27 19.82
N SER A 7 2.00 12.30 19.28
CA SER A 7 3.03 12.26 18.25
C SER A 7 3.88 13.52 18.32
N ASP A 8 5.12 13.45 17.88
CA ASP A 8 6.03 14.58 17.96
C ASP A 8 6.82 14.74 16.65
N ARG A 9 6.82 15.96 16.11
CA ARG A 9 7.55 16.32 14.88
C ARG A 9 9.06 16.17 15.02
N ALA A 10 9.59 16.23 16.24
CA ALA A 10 11.03 16.01 16.49
C ALA A 10 11.50 14.64 16.01
N TYR A 11 10.59 13.66 15.90
CA TYR A 11 10.91 12.31 15.39
C TYR A 11 10.58 12.12 13.90
N LEU A 12 10.18 13.18 13.19
CA LEU A 12 10.00 13.14 11.75
C LEU A 12 11.36 13.37 11.08
N PRO A 13 11.78 12.54 10.10
CA PRO A 13 12.99 12.82 9.31
C PRO A 13 12.94 14.19 8.64
N ASP A 14 14.08 14.83 8.47
CA ASP A 14 14.18 16.13 7.80
C ASP A 14 13.55 16.08 6.40
N GLY A 15 12.61 16.99 6.14
CA GLY A 15 11.82 17.00 4.91
C GLY A 15 10.87 15.81 4.76
N GLY A 16 10.73 14.96 5.79
CA GLY A 16 9.88 13.78 5.78
C GLY A 16 8.39 14.12 5.78
N LYS A 17 7.62 13.22 5.16
CA LYS A 17 6.16 13.28 5.17
C LYS A 17 5.64 12.55 6.41
N HIS A 18 4.74 13.19 7.15
CA HIS A 18 4.10 12.54 8.27
C HIS A 18 2.92 11.67 7.83
N VAL A 19 2.55 10.72 8.68
CA VAL A 19 1.47 9.76 8.41
C VAL A 19 0.11 10.46 8.33
N THR A 20 -0.77 9.94 7.50
CA THR A 20 -2.09 10.52 7.19
C THR A 20 -2.96 10.70 8.44
N LEU A 21 -2.82 9.85 9.45
CA LEU A 21 -3.57 9.96 10.71
C LEU A 21 -3.38 11.35 11.36
N LEU A 22 -2.22 11.97 11.19
CA LEU A 22 -1.87 13.26 11.79
C LEU A 22 -2.37 14.48 10.99
N TYR A 23 -2.93 14.29 9.79
CA TYR A 23 -3.39 15.39 8.93
C TYR A 23 -4.35 16.37 9.60
N PRO A 24 -5.35 15.96 10.40
CA PRO A 24 -6.25 16.91 11.07
C PRO A 24 -5.52 17.87 12.01
N PHE A 25 -4.37 17.46 12.53
CA PHE A 25 -3.63 18.21 13.56
C PHE A 25 -2.41 18.95 13.01
N TRP A 26 -1.76 18.39 12.00
CA TRP A 26 -0.51 18.92 11.46
C TRP A 26 -0.66 19.52 10.06
N GLY A 27 -1.84 19.42 9.46
CA GLY A 27 -2.08 19.74 8.06
C GLY A 27 -1.69 18.59 7.12
N LYS A 28 -2.05 18.70 5.86
CA LYS A 28 -1.65 17.73 4.84
C LYS A 28 -0.19 17.92 4.46
N ASN A 29 0.48 16.83 4.15
CA ASN A 29 1.75 16.91 3.40
C ASN A 29 1.49 17.59 2.05
N PRO A 30 2.49 18.28 1.46
CA PRO A 30 2.37 18.84 0.12
C PRO A 30 1.91 17.77 -0.88
N GLU A 31 0.87 18.08 -1.62
CA GLU A 31 0.34 17.26 -2.72
C GLU A 31 0.74 17.89 -4.05
N ASP A 32 1.04 17.06 -5.04
CA ASP A 32 1.23 17.54 -6.40
C ASP A 32 -0.13 17.92 -7.00
N PRO A 33 -0.36 19.18 -7.40
CA PRO A 33 -1.61 19.60 -8.04
C PRO A 33 -1.91 18.81 -9.32
N GLY A 34 -0.90 18.28 -9.98
CA GLY A 34 -1.04 17.42 -11.14
C GLY A 34 -1.41 15.98 -10.82
N ASP A 35 -1.29 15.53 -9.56
CA ASP A 35 -1.74 14.17 -9.18
C ASP A 35 -3.27 14.12 -9.14
N PRO A 36 -3.89 13.26 -9.96
CA PRO A 36 -5.35 13.10 -9.94
C PRO A 36 -5.91 12.60 -8.61
N SER A 37 -5.06 12.13 -7.68
CA SER A 37 -5.47 11.79 -6.30
C SER A 37 -5.43 12.97 -5.34
N THR A 38 -5.04 14.15 -5.79
CA THR A 38 -5.02 15.36 -4.97
C THR A 38 -6.41 15.62 -4.38
N GLY A 39 -6.44 15.94 -3.09
CA GLY A 39 -7.68 16.15 -2.35
C GLY A 39 -8.33 14.89 -1.75
N ARG A 40 -7.83 13.69 -2.03
CA ARG A 40 -8.40 12.43 -1.50
C ARG A 40 -8.49 12.36 0.03
N TYR A 41 -7.70 13.17 0.73
CA TYR A 41 -7.68 13.23 2.19
C TYR A 41 -8.47 14.38 2.79
N ASP A 42 -9.11 15.25 1.98
CA ASP A 42 -9.75 16.47 2.46
C ASP A 42 -10.91 16.19 3.42
N ARG A 43 -11.70 15.15 3.15
CA ARG A 43 -12.75 14.70 4.08
C ARG A 43 -12.18 14.27 5.43
N TYR A 44 -11.08 13.55 5.42
CA TYR A 44 -10.43 13.11 6.66
C TYR A 44 -9.81 14.29 7.41
N LEU A 45 -9.18 15.22 6.71
CA LEU A 45 -8.67 16.46 7.30
C LEU A 45 -9.73 17.19 8.13
N GLN A 46 -10.97 17.26 7.62
CA GLN A 46 -12.09 17.90 8.29
C GLN A 46 -12.71 17.04 9.39
N ALA A 47 -12.80 15.75 9.19
CA ALA A 47 -13.54 14.85 10.08
C ALA A 47 -12.69 14.21 11.17
N GLY A 48 -11.36 14.17 11.03
CA GLY A 48 -10.45 13.42 11.91
C GLY A 48 -10.53 13.82 13.38
N HIS A 49 -10.81 15.10 13.66
CA HIS A 49 -11.06 15.60 15.03
C HIS A 49 -12.27 14.96 15.72
N ARG A 50 -13.13 14.25 15.00
CA ARG A 50 -14.26 13.51 15.59
C ARG A 50 -13.79 12.21 16.24
N PHE A 51 -12.67 11.68 15.80
CA PHE A 51 -12.15 10.37 16.20
C PHE A 51 -10.93 10.46 17.12
N PHE A 52 -10.12 11.50 16.93
CA PHE A 52 -8.84 11.67 17.59
C PHE A 52 -8.69 13.05 18.21
N ASP A 53 -7.95 13.11 19.33
CA ASP A 53 -7.46 14.33 19.93
C ASP A 53 -5.95 14.21 20.17
N MET A 54 -5.20 15.30 19.99
CA MET A 54 -3.76 15.33 20.34
C MET A 54 -3.59 15.64 21.83
N SER A 55 -2.66 14.95 22.49
CA SER A 55 -2.32 15.20 23.88
C SER A 55 -0.84 14.97 24.16
N ALA A 56 -0.41 15.40 25.36
CA ALA A 56 0.90 15.04 25.89
C ALA A 56 1.01 13.53 26.09
N LEU A 57 2.24 13.00 26.02
CA LEU A 57 2.51 11.57 26.06
C LEU A 57 1.91 10.90 27.31
N GLU A 58 2.04 11.53 28.47
CA GLU A 58 1.55 10.99 29.74
C GLU A 58 0.04 10.75 29.77
N ARG A 59 -0.72 11.59 29.02
CA ARG A 59 -2.18 11.57 28.98
C ARG A 59 -2.75 10.90 27.74
N SER A 60 -1.90 10.49 26.81
CA SER A 60 -2.36 9.84 25.58
C SER A 60 -2.78 8.39 25.81
N ASP A 61 -3.67 7.89 24.97
CA ASP A 61 -4.02 6.47 24.92
C ASP A 61 -2.98 5.68 24.12
N ILE A 62 -2.46 6.31 23.05
CA ILE A 62 -1.47 5.71 22.15
C ILE A 62 -0.40 6.74 21.75
N ALA A 63 0.78 6.25 21.38
CA ALA A 63 1.84 7.02 20.74
C ALA A 63 1.95 6.61 19.27
N VAL A 64 1.72 7.53 18.34
CA VAL A 64 1.81 7.30 16.89
C VAL A 64 3.15 7.77 16.38
N PHE A 65 3.96 6.86 15.85
CA PHE A 65 5.22 7.24 15.19
C PHE A 65 4.92 8.11 13.98
N PRO A 66 5.54 9.30 13.86
CA PRO A 66 5.09 10.31 12.89
C PRO A 66 5.38 9.97 11.44
N ALA A 67 6.39 9.14 11.15
CA ALA A 67 6.80 8.79 9.79
C ALA A 67 6.24 7.43 9.36
N ASP A 68 6.06 7.25 8.05
CA ASP A 68 5.84 5.93 7.48
C ASP A 68 7.12 5.08 7.60
N TRP A 69 6.97 3.83 8.06
CA TRP A 69 8.11 2.95 8.30
C TRP A 69 8.94 2.68 7.04
N SER A 70 8.32 2.69 5.86
CA SER A 70 9.03 2.50 4.60
C SER A 70 10.11 3.55 4.34
N HIS A 71 9.95 4.74 4.90
CA HIS A 71 10.92 5.83 4.77
C HIS A 71 12.05 5.75 5.80
N VAL A 72 11.92 4.88 6.79
CA VAL A 72 12.84 4.75 7.92
C VAL A 72 13.72 3.50 7.80
N MET A 73 13.12 2.36 7.41
CA MET A 73 13.75 1.04 7.48
C MET A 73 15.04 0.88 6.69
N GLY A 74 15.32 1.75 5.73
CA GLY A 74 16.53 1.71 4.89
C GLY A 74 17.73 2.50 5.43
N ASP A 75 17.56 3.30 6.49
CA ASP A 75 18.61 4.15 7.07
C ASP A 75 18.75 3.86 8.57
N ALA A 76 19.91 3.33 8.96
CA ALA A 76 20.19 2.98 10.35
C ALA A 76 20.11 4.17 11.33
N ARG A 77 20.36 5.40 10.86
CA ARG A 77 20.23 6.61 11.70
C ARG A 77 18.76 6.91 11.98
N LEU A 78 17.89 6.78 10.94
CA LEU A 78 16.47 7.00 11.09
C LEU A 78 15.81 5.90 11.94
N VAL A 79 16.28 4.66 11.81
CA VAL A 79 15.86 3.54 12.69
C VAL A 79 16.21 3.86 14.14
N LYS A 80 17.43 4.28 14.44
CA LYS A 80 17.84 4.65 15.80
C LYS A 80 17.01 5.84 16.34
N HIS A 81 16.65 6.77 15.47
CA HIS A 81 15.78 7.89 15.86
C HIS A 81 14.35 7.42 16.19
N ALA A 82 13.82 6.48 15.40
CA ALA A 82 12.53 5.85 15.69
C ALA A 82 12.57 5.04 17.02
N GLU A 83 13.68 4.34 17.29
CA GLU A 83 13.87 3.62 18.55
C GLU A 83 13.76 4.56 19.75
N ALA A 84 14.34 5.76 19.67
CA ALA A 84 14.23 6.74 20.76
C ALA A 84 12.76 7.18 21.01
N PHE A 85 11.93 7.29 19.96
CA PHE A 85 10.49 7.51 20.12
C PHE A 85 9.81 6.34 20.80
N PHE A 86 10.12 5.12 20.36
CA PHE A 86 9.53 3.90 20.92
C PHE A 86 9.88 3.72 22.39
N ASP A 87 11.14 3.94 22.76
CA ASP A 87 11.62 3.84 24.14
C ASP A 87 10.96 4.89 25.05
N ASN A 88 10.81 6.12 24.52
CA ASN A 88 10.09 7.17 25.26
C ASN A 88 8.61 6.78 25.50
N ALA A 89 7.92 6.28 24.49
CA ALA A 89 6.54 5.83 24.62
C ALA A 89 6.42 4.64 25.62
N ARG A 90 7.31 3.67 25.53
CA ARG A 90 7.37 2.52 26.44
C ARG A 90 7.61 2.93 27.90
N ALA A 91 8.53 3.87 28.13
CA ALA A 91 8.81 4.39 29.46
C ALA A 91 7.56 5.01 30.13
N HIS A 92 6.60 5.47 29.32
CA HIS A 92 5.31 6.00 29.78
C HIS A 92 4.17 4.97 29.70
N GLY A 93 4.47 3.71 29.40
CA GLY A 93 3.49 2.63 29.30
C GLY A 93 2.49 2.80 28.13
N LYS A 94 2.88 3.52 27.07
CA LYS A 94 1.99 3.80 25.94
C LYS A 94 2.20 2.80 24.79
N PRO A 95 1.12 2.22 24.26
CA PRO A 95 1.20 1.44 23.03
C PRO A 95 1.73 2.30 21.88
N VAL A 96 2.70 1.77 21.14
CA VAL A 96 3.24 2.43 19.95
C VAL A 96 2.52 1.95 18.72
N VAL A 97 2.09 2.87 17.86
CA VAL A 97 1.46 2.61 16.57
C VAL A 97 2.38 3.05 15.44
N VAL A 98 2.61 2.15 14.50
CA VAL A 98 3.46 2.36 13.30
C VAL A 98 2.65 2.10 12.05
N PHE A 99 2.78 2.97 11.06
CA PHE A 99 2.23 2.78 9.73
C PHE A 99 3.31 2.32 8.76
N PHE A 100 2.99 1.31 7.96
CA PHE A 100 3.87 0.78 6.93
C PHE A 100 3.12 0.70 5.60
N TRP A 101 3.14 1.78 4.87
CA TRP A 101 2.46 1.92 3.59
C TRP A 101 3.40 1.60 2.43
N ASN A 102 3.60 0.32 2.20
CA ASN A 102 4.47 -0.17 1.14
C ASN A 102 3.99 -1.57 0.70
N ASP A 103 4.37 -1.99 -0.49
CA ASP A 103 4.14 -3.35 -1.01
C ASP A 103 5.14 -4.38 -0.43
N SER A 104 6.05 -3.96 0.42
CA SER A 104 7.01 -4.83 1.09
C SER A 104 6.34 -5.61 2.22
N ASP A 105 6.71 -6.87 2.37
CA ASP A 105 6.38 -7.73 3.51
C ASP A 105 7.55 -7.82 4.52
N ALA A 106 8.51 -6.89 4.44
CA ALA A 106 9.62 -6.83 5.37
C ALA A 106 9.13 -6.76 6.82
N ASP A 107 9.83 -7.45 7.70
CA ASP A 107 9.53 -7.44 9.12
C ASP A 107 9.82 -6.09 9.75
N ILE A 108 8.96 -5.66 10.67
CA ILE A 108 9.26 -4.58 11.62
C ILE A 108 9.80 -5.25 12.88
N PRO A 109 11.04 -4.95 13.30
CA PRO A 109 11.75 -5.71 14.34
C PRO A 109 11.32 -5.37 15.77
N TYR A 110 10.05 -4.96 15.98
CA TYR A 110 9.51 -4.53 17.28
C TYR A 110 8.19 -5.23 17.57
N ASP A 111 8.23 -6.33 18.31
CA ASP A 111 7.07 -7.19 18.55
C ASP A 111 5.99 -6.55 19.45
N ASP A 112 6.33 -5.50 20.19
CA ASP A 112 5.42 -4.78 21.07
C ASP A 112 4.69 -3.60 20.40
N THR A 113 5.03 -3.28 19.17
CA THR A 113 4.36 -2.23 18.38
C THR A 113 3.10 -2.74 17.70
N VAL A 114 2.09 -1.89 17.61
CA VAL A 114 0.91 -2.09 16.76
C VAL A 114 1.23 -1.58 15.36
N VAL A 115 1.19 -2.44 14.37
CA VAL A 115 1.56 -2.12 12.99
C VAL A 115 0.35 -2.17 12.08
N PHE A 116 0.08 -1.07 11.37
CA PHE A 116 -0.86 -1.03 10.27
C PHE A 116 -0.11 -1.02 8.94
N ARG A 117 -0.36 -2.02 8.10
CA ARG A 117 0.36 -2.17 6.82
C ARG A 117 -0.55 -2.50 5.65
N THR A 118 -0.18 -2.02 4.46
CA THR A 118 -0.93 -2.28 3.23
C THR A 118 -0.64 -3.66 2.63
N SER A 119 0.55 -4.20 2.87
CA SER A 119 0.95 -5.52 2.37
C SER A 119 1.14 -6.49 3.54
N LEU A 120 0.18 -7.42 3.69
CA LEU A 120 0.16 -8.36 4.79
C LEU A 120 -0.23 -9.75 4.30
N TYR A 121 0.63 -10.74 4.54
CA TYR A 121 0.30 -12.14 4.33
C TYR A 121 -0.28 -12.74 5.61
N ARG A 122 -1.51 -13.24 5.54
CA ARG A 122 -2.18 -13.87 6.69
C ARG A 122 -1.34 -14.99 7.33
N SER A 123 -0.59 -15.72 6.53
CA SER A 123 0.30 -16.79 7.01
C SER A 123 1.55 -16.32 7.77
N ARG A 124 1.85 -15.02 7.70
CA ARG A 124 3.00 -14.40 8.38
C ARG A 124 2.60 -13.29 9.32
N GLN A 125 1.29 -13.05 9.47
CA GLN A 125 0.74 -12.00 10.33
C GLN A 125 1.15 -12.24 11.78
N ARG A 126 1.75 -11.23 12.40
CA ARG A 126 2.05 -11.21 13.83
C ARG A 126 0.83 -10.75 14.62
N GLN A 127 0.83 -11.00 15.94
CA GLN A 127 -0.31 -10.73 16.80
C GLN A 127 -0.78 -9.26 16.78
N ARG A 128 0.15 -8.32 16.59
CA ARG A 128 -0.13 -6.87 16.59
C ARG A 128 -0.03 -6.22 15.22
N GLU A 129 -0.04 -7.00 14.16
CA GLU A 129 -0.07 -6.49 12.79
C GLU A 129 -1.49 -6.54 12.23
N PHE A 130 -1.90 -5.46 11.61
CA PHE A 130 -3.22 -5.32 11.03
C PHE A 130 -3.11 -4.86 9.58
N ALA A 131 -3.87 -5.52 8.70
CA ALA A 131 -4.02 -5.05 7.34
C ALA A 131 -4.81 -3.73 7.34
N MET A 132 -4.33 -2.76 6.59
CA MET A 132 -5.10 -1.57 6.29
C MET A 132 -5.31 -1.45 4.77
N PRO A 133 -6.46 -0.92 4.31
CA PRO A 133 -6.65 -0.66 2.91
C PRO A 133 -5.68 0.42 2.42
N SER A 134 -5.26 0.32 1.17
CA SER A 134 -4.59 1.43 0.51
C SER A 134 -5.56 2.60 0.41
N TRP A 135 -5.10 3.79 0.77
CA TRP A 135 -5.92 5.01 0.65
C TRP A 135 -6.13 5.32 -0.82
N SER A 136 -7.36 5.29 -1.24
CA SER A 136 -7.77 5.63 -2.61
C SER A 136 -8.87 6.67 -2.58
N GLU A 137 -9.03 7.39 -3.68
CA GLU A 137 -10.21 8.19 -3.90
C GLU A 137 -11.43 7.30 -4.16
N ASP A 138 -12.62 7.82 -3.92
CA ASP A 138 -13.86 7.15 -4.29
C ASP A 138 -14.11 7.33 -5.79
N PHE A 139 -13.85 6.29 -6.56
CA PHE A 139 -14.04 6.31 -8.01
C PHE A 139 -15.52 6.35 -8.39
N VAL A 140 -16.40 5.78 -7.57
CA VAL A 140 -17.84 5.83 -7.83
C VAL A 140 -18.34 7.26 -7.71
N GLU A 141 -17.95 7.95 -6.65
CA GLU A 141 -18.30 9.38 -6.50
C GLU A 141 -17.71 10.23 -7.63
N ARG A 142 -16.45 10.00 -7.96
CA ARG A 142 -15.72 10.84 -8.92
C ARG A 142 -16.14 10.63 -10.37
N TYR A 143 -16.41 9.39 -10.80
CA TYR A 143 -16.64 9.05 -12.21
C TYR A 143 -18.07 8.64 -12.53
N LEU A 144 -18.86 8.25 -11.52
CA LEU A 144 -20.25 7.81 -11.67
C LEU A 144 -21.25 8.69 -10.90
N GLY A 145 -20.82 9.84 -10.35
CA GLY A 145 -21.71 10.73 -9.61
C GLY A 145 -22.25 10.15 -8.29
N GLY A 146 -21.57 9.17 -7.73
CA GLY A 146 -21.97 8.52 -6.47
C GLY A 146 -22.98 7.38 -6.66
N GLU A 147 -23.41 7.08 -7.87
CA GLU A 147 -24.40 6.04 -8.14
C GLU A 147 -23.78 4.79 -8.72
N LEU A 148 -24.07 3.64 -8.07
CA LEU A 148 -23.71 2.32 -8.59
C LEU A 148 -24.88 1.74 -9.38
N ALA A 149 -24.65 1.46 -10.66
CA ALA A 149 -25.61 0.71 -11.45
C ALA A 149 -25.63 -0.76 -10.97
N VAL A 150 -26.74 -1.17 -10.35
CA VAL A 150 -26.96 -2.57 -9.99
C VAL A 150 -27.20 -3.37 -11.26
N ARG A 151 -26.31 -4.29 -11.57
CA ARG A 151 -26.43 -5.17 -12.73
C ARG A 151 -27.20 -6.41 -12.39
N SER A 152 -28.11 -6.82 -13.26
CA SER A 152 -28.80 -8.10 -13.12
C SER A 152 -27.80 -9.26 -13.19
N LYS A 153 -28.01 -10.25 -12.32
CA LYS A 153 -27.23 -11.49 -12.36
C LYS A 153 -27.48 -12.19 -13.69
N ARG A 154 -26.41 -12.57 -14.38
CA ARG A 154 -26.46 -13.33 -15.61
C ARG A 154 -26.33 -14.83 -15.31
N GLU A 155 -26.83 -15.66 -16.21
CA GLU A 155 -26.67 -17.11 -16.13
C GLU A 155 -25.19 -17.50 -16.14
N ARG A 156 -24.41 -16.89 -17.05
CA ARG A 156 -22.96 -17.01 -17.07
C ARG A 156 -22.34 -15.78 -16.39
N PRO A 157 -21.54 -15.98 -15.34
CA PRO A 157 -20.87 -14.86 -14.68
C PRO A 157 -19.83 -14.22 -15.62
N ILE A 158 -19.69 -12.90 -15.52
CA ILE A 158 -18.65 -12.16 -16.23
C ILE A 158 -17.51 -11.90 -15.25
N VAL A 159 -16.28 -12.27 -15.65
CA VAL A 159 -15.05 -11.93 -14.93
C VAL A 159 -14.35 -10.79 -15.67
N GLY A 160 -14.25 -9.63 -15.02
CA GLY A 160 -13.54 -8.47 -15.54
C GLY A 160 -12.11 -8.41 -15.01
N PHE A 161 -11.22 -7.90 -15.82
CA PHE A 161 -9.89 -7.44 -15.43
C PHE A 161 -9.56 -6.16 -16.19
N CYS A 162 -9.10 -5.15 -15.45
CA CYS A 162 -8.58 -3.92 -16.05
C CYS A 162 -7.22 -3.63 -15.43
N GLY A 163 -6.15 -3.68 -16.20
CA GLY A 163 -4.83 -3.43 -15.63
C GLY A 163 -3.66 -3.90 -16.47
N TYR A 164 -2.47 -3.70 -15.90
CA TYR A 164 -1.23 -4.17 -16.50
C TYR A 164 -1.05 -5.68 -16.26
N ALA A 165 -0.93 -6.42 -17.33
CA ALA A 165 -0.39 -7.76 -17.32
C ALA A 165 0.72 -7.83 -18.35
N PRO A 166 1.96 -8.15 -17.99
CA PRO A 166 3.01 -8.31 -18.97
C PRO A 166 2.56 -9.38 -19.97
N ALA A 167 2.69 -9.08 -21.27
CA ALA A 167 2.51 -10.10 -22.31
C ALA A 167 3.29 -11.33 -21.85
N SER A 168 2.65 -12.50 -21.89
CA SER A 168 3.27 -13.75 -21.47
C SER A 168 4.68 -13.76 -22.02
N ALA A 169 5.66 -13.65 -21.14
CA ALA A 169 7.01 -13.94 -21.56
C ALA A 169 6.94 -15.35 -22.12
N ALA A 170 7.07 -15.47 -23.42
CA ALA A 170 7.30 -16.74 -24.07
C ALA A 170 8.28 -17.52 -23.19
N PRO A 171 8.09 -18.83 -22.97
CA PRO A 171 8.85 -19.59 -21.99
C PRO A 171 10.31 -19.21 -22.15
N PRO A 172 10.96 -18.66 -21.14
CA PRO A 172 12.18 -17.90 -21.34
C PRO A 172 13.21 -18.79 -22.01
N LYS A 173 13.73 -18.39 -23.16
CA LYS A 173 15.03 -18.87 -23.65
C LYS A 173 16.15 -18.63 -22.62
N GLN A 174 15.80 -18.38 -21.38
CA GLN A 174 16.64 -17.92 -20.29
C GLN A 174 16.81 -18.98 -19.23
N TRP A 175 17.05 -20.24 -19.63
CA TRP A 175 17.53 -21.25 -18.68
C TRP A 175 18.81 -20.75 -17.94
N ARG A 176 19.64 -19.95 -18.60
CA ARG A 176 20.82 -19.30 -17.99
C ARG A 176 20.47 -18.23 -16.95
N ALA A 177 19.42 -17.45 -17.16
CA ALA A 177 18.94 -16.48 -16.17
C ALA A 177 18.23 -17.19 -15.00
N ARG A 178 17.52 -18.30 -15.28
CA ARG A 178 16.98 -19.20 -14.25
C ARG A 178 18.08 -19.84 -13.43
N LEU A 179 19.16 -20.31 -14.06
CA LEU A 179 20.31 -20.90 -13.37
C LEU A 179 21.05 -19.85 -12.52
N LYS A 180 21.30 -18.64 -13.05
CA LYS A 180 21.87 -17.52 -12.27
C LYS A 180 20.97 -17.09 -11.12
N ARG A 181 19.65 -17.10 -11.31
CA ARG A 181 18.68 -16.74 -10.27
C ARG A 181 18.54 -17.89 -9.25
N ALA A 182 18.60 -19.14 -9.69
CA ALA A 182 18.61 -20.32 -8.83
C ALA A 182 19.89 -20.39 -7.98
N VAL A 183 21.05 -20.06 -8.52
CA VAL A 183 22.32 -20.00 -7.78
C VAL A 183 22.33 -18.83 -6.80
N ARG A 184 21.88 -17.62 -7.19
CA ARG A 184 21.70 -16.49 -6.27
C ARG A 184 20.57 -16.69 -5.27
N GLY A 185 19.50 -17.37 -5.67
CA GLY A 185 18.38 -17.75 -4.82
C GLY A 185 18.70 -18.93 -3.91
N GLY A 186 19.63 -19.81 -4.29
CA GLY A 186 20.04 -20.96 -3.50
C GLY A 186 20.69 -20.57 -2.17
N VAL A 187 21.54 -19.53 -2.19
CA VAL A 187 22.14 -18.98 -0.97
C VAL A 187 21.12 -18.25 -0.11
N LYS A 188 20.21 -17.48 -0.71
CA LYS A 188 19.07 -16.87 0.00
C LYS A 188 18.02 -17.91 0.43
N ARG A 189 17.87 -19.00 -0.30
CA ARG A 189 16.97 -20.12 0.03
C ARG A 189 17.39 -20.89 1.28
N PHE A 190 18.69 -21.03 1.50
CA PHE A 190 19.22 -21.66 2.71
C PHE A 190 19.06 -20.76 3.95
N LEU A 191 19.00 -19.45 3.74
CA LEU A 191 18.83 -18.47 4.82
C LEU A 191 17.37 -18.06 5.09
N ASN A 192 16.48 -18.18 4.10
CA ASN A 192 15.06 -17.80 4.24
C ASN A 192 14.18 -18.86 3.57
N GLN A 193 13.87 -19.95 4.24
CA GLN A 193 12.96 -21.01 3.80
C GLN A 193 12.01 -20.63 2.64
N LEU A 194 12.41 -21.04 1.40
CA LEU A 194 11.54 -21.26 0.23
C LEU A 194 10.48 -20.19 -0.07
N ASP A 195 10.89 -19.04 -0.57
CA ASP A 195 9.96 -18.17 -1.27
C ASP A 195 9.79 -18.63 -2.73
N LEU A 196 8.83 -19.49 -2.98
CA LEU A 196 8.43 -19.96 -4.32
C LEU A 196 7.48 -18.97 -5.01
N ARG A 197 7.57 -17.68 -4.70
CA ARG A 197 6.68 -16.70 -5.35
C ARG A 197 6.91 -16.73 -6.86
N PRO A 198 5.86 -17.05 -7.64
CA PRO A 198 5.89 -16.80 -9.07
C PRO A 198 6.12 -15.30 -9.27
N VAL A 199 6.80 -14.92 -10.32
CA VAL A 199 6.89 -13.51 -10.71
C VAL A 199 5.46 -13.02 -10.93
N ASP A 200 5.03 -11.98 -10.20
CA ASP A 200 3.64 -11.52 -10.14
C ASP A 200 2.93 -11.38 -11.50
N GLY A 201 3.67 -11.00 -12.54
CA GLY A 201 3.16 -10.94 -13.90
C GLY A 201 2.77 -12.29 -14.50
N ALA A 202 3.46 -13.37 -14.17
CA ALA A 202 3.16 -14.71 -14.69
C ALA A 202 1.86 -15.27 -14.10
N ILE A 203 1.56 -14.97 -12.85
CA ILE A 203 0.31 -15.42 -12.21
C ILE A 203 -0.89 -14.77 -12.89
N ARG A 204 -0.87 -13.45 -13.09
CA ARG A 204 -1.96 -12.71 -13.74
C ARG A 204 -2.25 -13.27 -15.12
N THR A 205 -1.21 -13.38 -15.96
CA THR A 205 -1.36 -13.89 -17.32
C THR A 205 -1.86 -15.34 -17.34
N THR A 206 -1.35 -16.20 -16.46
CA THR A 206 -1.81 -17.59 -16.35
C THR A 206 -3.27 -17.67 -15.90
N ALA A 207 -3.66 -16.87 -14.92
CA ALA A 207 -5.04 -16.82 -14.45
C ALA A 207 -5.99 -16.32 -15.54
N MET A 208 -5.61 -15.28 -16.29
CA MET A 208 -6.40 -14.76 -17.40
C MET A 208 -6.61 -15.80 -18.48
N HIS A 209 -5.56 -16.52 -18.89
CA HIS A 209 -5.68 -17.60 -19.86
C HIS A 209 -6.58 -18.74 -19.38
N ALA A 210 -6.47 -19.11 -18.10
CA ALA A 210 -7.31 -20.15 -17.51
C ALA A 210 -8.78 -19.74 -17.46
N LEU A 211 -9.05 -18.47 -17.13
CA LEU A 211 -10.40 -17.92 -17.10
C LEU A 211 -11.00 -17.81 -18.50
N ASP A 212 -10.22 -17.35 -19.47
CA ASP A 212 -10.65 -17.21 -20.88
C ASP A 212 -10.96 -18.57 -21.53
N ALA A 213 -10.21 -19.60 -21.15
CA ALA A 213 -10.45 -20.98 -21.58
C ALA A 213 -11.63 -21.65 -20.85
N CYS A 214 -12.21 -21.03 -19.82
CA CYS A 214 -13.29 -21.60 -19.01
C CYS A 214 -14.63 -21.43 -19.73
N GLY A 215 -15.26 -22.54 -20.18
CA GLY A 215 -16.54 -22.51 -20.87
C GLY A 215 -17.76 -22.07 -20.05
N HIS A 216 -17.60 -21.85 -18.73
CA HIS A 216 -18.70 -21.52 -17.82
C HIS A 216 -18.76 -20.03 -17.43
N ILE A 217 -17.80 -19.23 -17.89
CA ILE A 217 -17.75 -17.80 -17.61
C ILE A 217 -17.55 -17.02 -18.91
N ASP A 218 -17.95 -15.75 -18.89
CA ASP A 218 -17.56 -14.77 -19.90
C ASP A 218 -16.44 -13.91 -19.35
N THR A 219 -15.50 -13.51 -20.20
CA THR A 219 -14.38 -12.66 -19.78
C THR A 219 -14.48 -11.28 -20.42
N ASN A 220 -14.09 -10.25 -19.66
CA ASN A 220 -13.94 -8.88 -20.16
C ASN A 220 -12.62 -8.31 -19.64
N PHE A 221 -11.55 -8.52 -20.41
CA PHE A 221 -10.21 -8.14 -20.02
C PHE A 221 -9.72 -6.91 -20.78
N VAL A 222 -9.49 -5.82 -20.05
CA VAL A 222 -8.78 -4.64 -20.54
C VAL A 222 -7.32 -4.73 -20.09
N VAL A 223 -6.51 -5.37 -20.92
CA VAL A 223 -5.08 -5.58 -20.65
C VAL A 223 -4.28 -4.42 -21.17
N ARG A 224 -3.46 -3.83 -20.32
CA ARG A 224 -2.57 -2.73 -20.68
C ARG A 224 -1.14 -3.22 -20.83
N GLU A 225 -0.42 -2.65 -21.79
CA GLU A 225 0.97 -3.00 -22.07
C GLU A 225 1.96 -2.36 -21.08
N ALA A 226 1.55 -1.30 -20.39
CA ALA A 226 2.38 -0.59 -19.45
C ALA A 226 1.68 -0.41 -18.10
N PHE A 227 2.47 -0.29 -17.03
CA PHE A 227 1.96 0.04 -15.69
C PHE A 227 1.21 1.38 -15.74
N LEU A 228 0.03 1.42 -15.14
CA LEU A 228 -0.90 2.57 -15.19
C LEU A 228 -1.18 3.07 -16.62
N GLY A 229 -1.19 2.17 -17.64
CA GLY A 229 -1.43 2.53 -19.03
C GLY A 229 -0.37 3.46 -19.63
N GLY A 230 0.84 3.51 -19.03
CA GLY A 230 1.89 4.44 -19.43
C GLY A 230 1.66 5.88 -18.95
N ALA A 231 0.73 6.09 -18.02
CA ALA A 231 0.51 7.41 -17.41
C ALA A 231 1.66 7.81 -16.47
N TRP A 232 2.40 6.85 -15.93
CA TRP A 232 3.58 7.11 -15.10
C TRP A 232 4.86 6.96 -15.91
N HIS A 233 5.69 8.00 -15.89
CA HIS A 233 6.99 8.00 -16.54
C HIS A 233 8.11 7.64 -15.56
N PRO A 234 9.17 6.93 -15.97
CA PRO A 234 10.31 6.62 -15.09
C PRO A 234 11.02 7.84 -14.49
N SER A 235 10.85 9.03 -15.09
CA SER A 235 11.32 10.32 -14.52
C SER A 235 10.52 10.77 -13.29
N GLY A 236 9.43 10.10 -12.95
CA GLY A 236 8.50 10.50 -11.88
C GLY A 236 7.36 11.41 -12.35
N GLU A 237 7.36 11.83 -13.61
CA GLU A 237 6.25 12.59 -14.18
C GLU A 237 5.01 11.73 -14.36
N VAL A 238 3.84 12.33 -14.14
CA VAL A 238 2.54 11.69 -14.32
C VAL A 238 1.76 12.41 -15.42
N ASP A 239 1.39 11.67 -16.46
CA ASP A 239 0.42 12.13 -17.47
C ASP A 239 -0.99 12.08 -16.84
N VAL A 240 -1.45 13.22 -16.36
CA VAL A 240 -2.73 13.36 -15.66
C VAL A 240 -3.90 12.96 -16.54
N GLY A 241 -3.87 13.33 -17.83
CA GLY A 241 -4.92 12.98 -18.79
C GLY A 241 -5.05 11.47 -18.96
N LYS A 242 -3.95 10.77 -19.20
CA LYS A 242 -3.93 9.32 -19.26
C LYS A 242 -4.34 8.67 -17.95
N MET A 243 -3.92 9.23 -16.81
CA MET A 243 -4.29 8.69 -15.51
C MET A 243 -5.81 8.75 -15.28
N HIS A 244 -6.48 9.83 -15.69
CA HIS A 244 -7.94 9.93 -15.61
C HIS A 244 -8.63 8.90 -16.51
N VAL A 245 -8.16 8.69 -17.73
CA VAL A 245 -8.69 7.65 -18.62
C VAL A 245 -8.53 6.27 -17.99
N VAL A 246 -7.32 5.96 -17.48
CA VAL A 246 -7.03 4.69 -16.82
C VAL A 246 -7.96 4.45 -15.65
N ARG A 247 -8.17 5.46 -14.80
CA ARG A 247 -9.03 5.33 -13.60
C ARG A 247 -10.51 5.17 -13.95
N ARG A 248 -10.99 5.87 -14.96
CA ARG A 248 -12.36 5.75 -15.42
C ARG A 248 -12.70 4.35 -15.95
N GLU A 249 -11.72 3.65 -16.50
CA GLU A 249 -11.92 2.26 -17.00
C GLU A 249 -12.10 1.23 -15.87
N TYR A 250 -11.85 1.60 -14.58
CA TYR A 250 -12.08 0.72 -13.44
C TYR A 250 -13.53 0.74 -12.93
N VAL A 251 -14.34 1.69 -13.35
CA VAL A 251 -15.76 1.85 -12.93
C VAL A 251 -16.69 1.65 -14.11
#